data_f712d576627408d203c7460d3018ec36
#
_entry.id   f712d576627408d203c7460d3018ec36
#
_cell.length_a   1.000
_cell.length_b   1.000
_cell.length_c   1.000
_cell.angle_alpha   90.00
_cell.angle_beta   90.00
_cell.angle_gamma   90.00
#
_symmetry.space_group_name_H-M   'P 1'
#
loop_
_entity.id
_entity.type
_entity.pdbx_description
1 polymer ?
#
loop_
_entity_poly.entity_id
_entity_poly.type
_entity_poly.pdbx_seq_one_letter_code
_entity_poly.pdbx_strand_id
1 'polypeptide(L)'
;EILALAGKKPRLEGVVLAGDVPIVKVRQGQHLTTAFKMNEEVWPMEESSVASDRFYDDFDLSFDFICRDTVETDVFYYRLSEKGAQHLRPDIYSARMKVPAVMKGDKYEIMRKYLRKVADAHRQDNVLDDLTFFAGHGYNSDCLTIWRQKPVVFREYFPYAFSQASHNRFLNFREDRQMKWNLLSEVARKDVDLFVFSEHGAPDTQYINESKVADDLDEDMDYLRRSLAEAYRYYQGKGQGEGFMKEAIEKEYKLSRKDFSDSAMAAYAAADSLEFALANISLDDIMKGHSNAKMIVFNACYNGSFHNREGYVAGCHVFGDGECIVTQGNTVNVLQDKWEDKLMGYLSVGERVGMWQKEVPYLESHLIGDPTFRFTPHDNAEAKLRDRLHNDLIFNESKPSVWEKYTHSENPLLRCAGITHLGYIDAKAAHKRAAEMFGDPSWTVRIHAFNTLATNPDADFPTYVRKGLDDIYEVVARSSVKMAAALGDTTLISDVKAFKKAHPEMVRASGYAADDAVALLSGTGHYGKSAEGAADKEKPAKKRVNDIRTFRNGRSIYAVEPLLHIVGDASDDLYVRTVACETLGWYEQSVRRGEIVESLSGILEHDADTPQQLKAEIKKTIKRLSWQ
;
A
#
# COMPACT_ATOMS: atom_id res chain seq x y z
N GLU A 1 -10.55 19.58 -18.63
CA GLU A 1 -11.39 20.46 -17.78
C GLU A 1 -10.75 20.70 -16.40
N ILE A 2 -10.35 19.67 -15.66
CA ILE A 2 -9.74 19.79 -14.31
C ILE A 2 -8.52 20.70 -14.36
N LEU A 3 -7.55 20.47 -15.24
CA LEU A 3 -6.38 21.32 -15.45
C LEU A 3 -6.73 22.78 -15.75
N ALA A 4 -7.78 22.99 -16.57
CA ALA A 4 -8.25 24.35 -16.90
C ALA A 4 -8.89 25.06 -15.70
N LEU A 5 -9.44 24.31 -14.73
CA LEU A 5 -9.99 24.85 -13.49
C LEU A 5 -8.91 25.06 -12.44
N ALA A 6 -7.92 24.18 -12.37
CA ALA A 6 -6.80 24.29 -11.42
C ALA A 6 -6.01 25.59 -11.56
N GLY A 7 -5.91 26.12 -12.81
CA GLY A 7 -5.26 27.42 -13.08
C GLY A 7 -6.11 28.65 -12.76
N LYS A 8 -7.36 28.50 -12.29
CA LYS A 8 -8.28 29.62 -12.01
C LYS A 8 -8.31 29.98 -10.51
N LYS A 9 -8.90 31.14 -10.20
CA LYS A 9 -9.26 31.54 -8.83
C LYS A 9 -10.77 31.43 -8.64
N PRO A 10 -11.28 30.89 -7.50
CA PRO A 10 -10.50 30.34 -6.38
C PRO A 10 -9.72 29.09 -6.79
N ARG A 11 -8.64 28.76 -6.05
CA ARG A 11 -7.83 27.55 -6.31
C ARG A 11 -8.68 26.30 -6.15
N LEU A 12 -8.58 25.39 -7.11
CA LEU A 12 -9.22 24.08 -7.04
C LEU A 12 -8.51 23.23 -5.96
N GLU A 13 -9.27 22.71 -5.01
CA GLU A 13 -8.72 21.86 -3.93
C GLU A 13 -8.85 20.37 -4.22
N GLY A 14 -9.89 19.99 -4.95
CA GLY A 14 -10.18 18.59 -5.24
C GLY A 14 -11.21 18.38 -6.31
N VAL A 15 -11.43 17.11 -6.68
CA VAL A 15 -12.40 16.66 -7.66
C VAL A 15 -13.16 15.44 -7.16
N VAL A 16 -14.45 15.39 -7.47
CA VAL A 16 -15.30 14.20 -7.26
C VAL A 16 -15.66 13.61 -8.63
N LEU A 17 -15.30 12.36 -8.82
CA LEU A 17 -15.55 11.58 -10.03
C LEU A 17 -16.86 10.80 -9.82
N ALA A 18 -18.00 11.44 -10.11
CA ALA A 18 -19.32 10.88 -9.84
C ALA A 18 -19.90 10.14 -11.05
N GLY A 19 -20.40 8.93 -10.84
CA GLY A 19 -21.02 8.09 -11.88
C GLY A 19 -19.99 7.36 -12.75
N ASP A 20 -20.29 7.24 -14.04
CA ASP A 20 -19.51 6.45 -15.00
C ASP A 20 -18.36 7.29 -15.62
N VAL A 21 -17.60 7.99 -14.77
CA VAL A 21 -16.37 8.67 -15.21
C VAL A 21 -15.34 7.62 -15.64
N PRO A 22 -14.63 7.83 -16.76
CA PRO A 22 -13.64 6.88 -17.25
C PRO A 22 -12.69 6.36 -16.16
N ILE A 23 -12.44 5.06 -16.20
CA ILE A 23 -11.48 4.39 -15.32
C ILE A 23 -10.17 4.25 -16.08
N VAL A 24 -9.13 4.82 -15.53
CA VAL A 24 -7.78 4.70 -16.09
C VAL A 24 -7.04 3.56 -15.42
N LYS A 25 -6.53 2.62 -16.22
CA LYS A 25 -5.63 1.57 -15.79
C LYS A 25 -4.20 1.89 -16.25
N VAL A 26 -3.30 2.08 -15.28
CA VAL A 26 -1.93 2.51 -15.49
C VAL A 26 -0.99 1.31 -15.62
N ARG A 27 -0.16 1.33 -16.67
CA ARG A 27 0.94 0.40 -16.93
C ARG A 27 2.29 1.09 -16.76
N GLN A 28 3.34 0.31 -16.55
CA GLN A 28 4.72 0.80 -16.34
C GLN A 28 4.85 1.85 -15.22
N GLY A 29 3.94 1.79 -14.24
CA GLY A 29 3.87 2.63 -13.05
C GLY A 29 3.94 1.84 -11.74
N GLN A 30 4.34 0.56 -11.76
CA GLN A 30 4.29 -0.32 -10.57
C GLN A 30 5.23 0.14 -9.44
N HIS A 31 6.24 0.95 -9.73
CA HIS A 31 7.10 1.58 -8.71
C HIS A 31 6.36 2.61 -7.85
N LEU A 32 5.20 3.10 -8.30
CA LEU A 32 4.34 4.02 -7.57
C LEU A 32 3.33 3.30 -6.66
N THR A 33 3.34 1.96 -6.62
CA THR A 33 2.53 1.14 -5.73
C THR A 33 3.33 0.61 -4.54
N THR A 34 2.63 0.19 -3.49
CA THR A 34 3.30 -0.41 -2.32
C THR A 34 3.80 -1.83 -2.58
N ALA A 35 2.99 -2.67 -3.23
CA ALA A 35 3.29 -4.10 -3.37
C ALA A 35 3.08 -4.68 -4.77
N PHE A 36 2.29 -4.04 -5.62
CA PHE A 36 1.90 -4.61 -6.90
C PHE A 36 3.08 -4.68 -7.88
N LYS A 37 3.48 -5.90 -8.26
CA LYS A 37 4.64 -6.18 -9.12
C LYS A 37 4.38 -7.37 -10.03
N MET A 38 3.56 -7.15 -11.05
CA MET A 38 3.25 -8.18 -12.05
C MET A 38 4.10 -8.03 -13.32
N ASN A 39 4.33 -9.13 -14.01
CA ASN A 39 4.97 -9.11 -15.31
C ASN A 39 3.96 -8.71 -16.40
N GLU A 40 4.00 -7.45 -16.83
CA GLU A 40 3.08 -6.87 -17.82
C GLU A 40 3.18 -7.52 -19.22
N GLU A 41 4.26 -8.24 -19.53
CA GLU A 41 4.44 -8.98 -20.80
C GLU A 41 3.87 -10.40 -20.77
N VAL A 42 3.61 -10.92 -19.56
CA VAL A 42 3.15 -12.31 -19.38
C VAL A 42 1.68 -12.37 -18.97
N TRP A 43 1.27 -11.43 -18.13
CA TRP A 43 -0.09 -11.39 -17.60
C TRP A 43 -1.00 -10.52 -18.45
N PRO A 44 -2.29 -10.88 -18.55
CA PRO A 44 -3.27 -10.06 -19.26
C PRO A 44 -3.24 -8.60 -18.80
N MET A 45 -3.47 -7.68 -19.73
CA MET A 45 -3.46 -6.24 -19.45
C MET A 45 -4.45 -5.85 -18.34
N GLU A 46 -5.59 -6.51 -18.30
CA GLU A 46 -6.61 -6.31 -17.27
C GLU A 46 -6.06 -6.58 -15.86
N GLU A 47 -5.28 -7.65 -15.68
CA GLU A 47 -4.75 -8.09 -14.39
C GLU A 47 -3.46 -7.36 -14.00
N SER A 48 -2.62 -6.99 -14.99
CA SER A 48 -1.28 -6.43 -14.79
C SER A 48 -1.23 -4.90 -14.76
N SER A 49 -2.37 -4.22 -14.83
CA SER A 49 -2.49 -2.77 -14.78
C SER A 49 -3.16 -2.30 -13.49
N VAL A 50 -2.83 -1.11 -13.02
CA VAL A 50 -3.37 -0.51 -11.79
C VAL A 50 -4.46 0.49 -12.11
N ALA A 51 -5.68 0.25 -11.66
CA ALA A 51 -6.74 1.24 -11.76
C ALA A 51 -6.45 2.41 -10.82
N SER A 52 -6.39 3.64 -11.37
CA SER A 52 -5.94 4.79 -10.58
C SER A 52 -6.55 6.11 -11.01
N ASP A 53 -7.04 6.86 -10.02
CA ASP A 53 -7.51 8.24 -10.20
C ASP A 53 -6.38 9.28 -10.09
N ARG A 54 -5.11 8.84 -9.86
CA ARG A 54 -3.92 9.71 -9.94
C ARG A 54 -3.79 10.38 -11.30
N PHE A 55 -4.38 9.79 -12.33
CA PHE A 55 -4.54 10.40 -13.65
C PHE A 55 -5.29 11.75 -13.63
N TYR A 56 -6.18 11.94 -12.67
CA TYR A 56 -7.04 13.13 -12.57
C TYR A 56 -6.55 14.16 -11.57
N ASP A 57 -5.68 13.79 -10.63
CA ASP A 57 -5.33 14.62 -9.48
C ASP A 57 -3.83 14.94 -9.32
N ASP A 58 -2.96 14.27 -10.08
CA ASP A 58 -1.51 14.50 -10.11
C ASP A 58 -1.13 15.02 -11.50
N PHE A 59 -0.84 16.33 -11.60
CA PHE A 59 -0.65 17.02 -12.88
C PHE A 59 0.79 16.96 -13.38
N ASP A 60 1.72 16.53 -12.54
CA ASP A 60 3.11 16.34 -12.91
C ASP A 60 3.36 15.01 -13.62
N LEU A 61 2.44 14.05 -13.45
CA LEU A 61 2.45 12.80 -14.20
C LEU A 61 2.08 13.03 -15.67
N SER A 62 2.63 12.24 -16.55
CA SER A 62 2.28 12.21 -17.97
C SER A 62 1.95 10.79 -18.40
N PHE A 63 0.95 10.64 -19.24
CA PHE A 63 0.44 9.34 -19.65
C PHE A 63 0.32 9.24 -21.16
N ASP A 64 0.79 8.13 -21.75
CA ASP A 64 0.60 7.80 -23.14
C ASP A 64 -0.56 6.80 -23.27
N PHE A 65 -1.57 7.15 -24.08
CA PHE A 65 -2.73 6.29 -24.35
C PHE A 65 -2.30 5.00 -25.06
N ILE A 66 -2.82 3.84 -24.63
CA ILE A 66 -2.59 2.54 -25.23
C ILE A 66 -3.83 2.09 -26.01
N CYS A 67 -4.93 1.85 -25.31
CA CYS A 67 -6.20 1.41 -25.88
C CYS A 67 -7.36 1.61 -24.92
N ARG A 68 -8.57 1.49 -25.44
CA ARG A 68 -9.80 1.33 -24.66
C ARG A 68 -10.08 -0.17 -24.50
N ASP A 69 -10.61 -0.57 -23.35
CA ASP A 69 -11.07 -1.94 -23.15
C ASP A 69 -12.25 -2.26 -24.10
N THR A 70 -12.27 -3.48 -24.62
CA THR A 70 -13.30 -3.91 -25.58
C THR A 70 -14.57 -4.43 -24.91
N VAL A 71 -14.49 -4.83 -23.66
CA VAL A 71 -15.61 -5.35 -22.86
C VAL A 71 -16.10 -4.28 -21.88
N GLU A 72 -15.18 -3.69 -21.11
CA GLU A 72 -15.43 -2.60 -20.16
C GLU A 72 -15.23 -1.25 -20.86
N THR A 73 -16.26 -0.75 -21.50
CA THR A 73 -16.16 0.44 -22.37
C THR A 73 -15.89 1.75 -21.64
N ASP A 74 -15.92 1.77 -20.31
CA ASP A 74 -15.49 2.89 -19.46
C ASP A 74 -14.05 2.74 -18.95
N VAL A 75 -13.34 1.65 -19.30
CA VAL A 75 -11.94 1.39 -18.92
C VAL A 75 -10.99 1.75 -20.07
N PHE A 76 -9.93 2.47 -19.71
CA PHE A 76 -8.89 2.94 -20.63
C PHE A 76 -7.50 2.63 -20.10
N TYR A 77 -6.62 2.07 -20.94
CA TYR A 77 -5.25 1.73 -20.57
C TYR A 77 -4.30 2.82 -21.02
N TYR A 78 -3.44 3.22 -20.09
CA TYR A 78 -2.38 4.19 -20.32
C TYR A 78 -1.06 3.68 -19.78
N ARG A 79 0.03 4.13 -20.39
CA ARG A 79 1.39 3.89 -19.90
C ARG A 79 1.91 5.16 -19.25
N LEU A 80 2.56 5.02 -18.07
CA LEU A 80 3.30 6.12 -17.47
C LEU A 80 4.46 6.54 -18.37
N SER A 81 4.47 7.80 -18.78
CA SER A 81 5.41 8.34 -19.76
C SER A 81 6.68 8.84 -19.09
N GLU A 82 7.81 8.77 -19.83
CA GLU A 82 9.08 9.39 -19.45
C GLU A 82 9.03 10.92 -19.45
N LYS A 83 7.98 11.54 -20.00
CA LYS A 83 7.84 13.01 -20.08
C LYS A 83 7.47 13.63 -18.75
N GLY A 84 6.66 12.92 -17.94
CA GLY A 84 6.21 13.37 -16.62
C GLY A 84 7.14 12.97 -15.47
N ALA A 85 6.71 13.31 -14.25
CA ALA A 85 7.29 12.85 -13.01
C ALA A 85 7.23 11.32 -12.90
N GLN A 86 8.08 10.76 -12.05
CA GLN A 86 8.10 9.33 -11.73
C GLN A 86 7.86 9.08 -10.23
N HIS A 87 7.39 10.10 -9.52
CA HIS A 87 6.97 10.10 -8.13
C HIS A 87 5.57 10.70 -8.03
N LEU A 88 4.79 10.26 -7.05
CA LEU A 88 3.44 10.78 -6.83
C LEU A 88 3.46 11.98 -5.88
N ARG A 89 2.84 13.07 -6.34
CA ARG A 89 2.56 14.26 -5.54
C ARG A 89 1.27 14.91 -6.03
N PRO A 90 0.10 14.41 -5.62
CA PRO A 90 -1.17 14.95 -6.10
C PRO A 90 -1.30 16.46 -5.84
N ASP A 91 -1.68 17.22 -6.87
CA ASP A 91 -1.91 18.66 -6.78
C ASP A 91 -3.20 18.97 -6.02
N ILE A 92 -4.20 18.13 -6.25
CA ILE A 92 -5.53 18.21 -5.64
C ILE A 92 -5.92 16.84 -5.08
N TYR A 93 -6.91 16.78 -4.18
CA TYR A 93 -7.47 15.48 -3.81
C TYR A 93 -8.50 14.99 -4.83
N SER A 94 -8.70 13.67 -4.92
CA SER A 94 -9.76 13.06 -5.69
C SER A 94 -10.55 12.05 -4.87
N ALA A 95 -11.82 11.83 -5.25
CA ALA A 95 -12.62 10.73 -4.74
C ALA A 95 -13.57 10.24 -5.81
N ARG A 96 -13.89 8.93 -5.76
CA ARG A 96 -14.81 8.31 -6.70
C ARG A 96 -16.15 7.99 -6.05
N MET A 97 -17.23 8.36 -6.75
CA MET A 97 -18.60 8.00 -6.39
C MET A 97 -19.17 7.09 -7.49
N LYS A 98 -18.84 5.79 -7.44
CA LYS A 98 -19.33 4.77 -8.37
C LYS A 98 -20.11 3.72 -7.59
N VAL A 99 -21.43 3.63 -7.82
CA VAL A 99 -22.30 2.65 -7.16
C VAL A 99 -21.87 1.24 -7.58
N PRO A 100 -21.61 0.30 -6.63
CA PRO A 100 -21.27 -1.08 -6.95
C PRO A 100 -22.37 -1.78 -7.75
N ALA A 101 -22.00 -2.52 -8.79
CA ALA A 101 -22.96 -3.18 -9.67
C ALA A 101 -23.79 -4.29 -8.98
N VAL A 102 -23.27 -4.88 -7.90
CA VAL A 102 -23.99 -5.86 -7.08
C VAL A 102 -25.22 -5.27 -6.38
N MET A 103 -25.28 -3.96 -6.20
CA MET A 103 -26.39 -3.29 -5.51
C MET A 103 -27.64 -3.30 -6.38
N LYS A 104 -28.71 -3.89 -5.86
CA LYS A 104 -30.00 -4.00 -6.56
C LYS A 104 -30.73 -2.66 -6.58
N GLY A 105 -31.36 -2.33 -7.71
CA GLY A 105 -32.17 -1.12 -7.87
C GLY A 105 -31.58 -0.12 -8.88
N ASP A 106 -32.19 1.06 -8.95
CA ASP A 106 -31.72 2.13 -9.81
C ASP A 106 -30.49 2.81 -9.21
N LYS A 107 -29.36 2.76 -9.90
CA LYS A 107 -28.10 3.38 -9.47
C LYS A 107 -28.24 4.89 -9.18
N TYR A 108 -29.13 5.58 -9.88
CA TYR A 108 -29.36 7.01 -9.67
C TYR A 108 -30.16 7.27 -8.37
N GLU A 109 -31.08 6.38 -7.99
CA GLU A 109 -31.76 6.46 -6.71
C GLU A 109 -30.81 6.15 -5.54
N ILE A 110 -29.95 5.15 -5.70
CA ILE A 110 -28.91 4.83 -4.72
C ILE A 110 -27.98 6.05 -4.54
N MET A 111 -27.53 6.65 -5.63
CA MET A 111 -26.69 7.86 -5.59
C MET A 111 -27.44 9.04 -4.93
N ARG A 112 -28.71 9.27 -5.23
CA ARG A 112 -29.52 10.34 -4.60
C ARG A 112 -29.67 10.11 -3.10
N LYS A 113 -29.90 8.86 -2.67
CA LYS A 113 -29.97 8.48 -1.26
C LYS A 113 -28.64 8.79 -0.56
N TYR A 114 -27.52 8.38 -1.18
CA TYR A 114 -26.18 8.67 -0.68
C TYR A 114 -25.92 10.18 -0.57
N LEU A 115 -26.22 10.98 -1.60
CA LEU A 115 -25.99 12.43 -1.57
C LEU A 115 -26.85 13.15 -0.51
N ARG A 116 -28.05 12.65 -0.20
CA ARG A 116 -28.86 13.17 0.94
C ARG A 116 -28.17 12.85 2.26
N LYS A 117 -27.70 11.61 2.44
CA LYS A 117 -26.91 11.20 3.62
C LYS A 117 -25.69 12.10 3.82
N VAL A 118 -24.93 12.39 2.76
CA VAL A 118 -23.79 13.31 2.79
C VAL A 118 -24.25 14.72 3.22
N ALA A 119 -25.30 15.25 2.60
CA ALA A 119 -25.82 16.58 2.93
C ALA A 119 -26.30 16.68 4.40
N ASP A 120 -26.84 15.62 4.94
CA ASP A 120 -27.27 15.56 6.35
C ASP A 120 -26.05 15.49 7.29
N ALA A 121 -25.00 14.70 6.94
CA ALA A 121 -23.77 14.62 7.70
C ALA A 121 -23.05 15.97 7.79
N HIS A 122 -23.04 16.75 6.72
CA HIS A 122 -22.45 18.11 6.71
C HIS A 122 -23.20 19.14 7.58
N ARG A 123 -24.41 18.82 8.03
CA ARG A 123 -25.21 19.68 8.94
C ARG A 123 -25.06 19.28 10.41
N GLN A 124 -24.45 18.13 10.66
CA GLN A 124 -24.26 17.60 12.00
C GLN A 124 -22.88 17.96 12.52
N ASP A 125 -22.82 18.26 13.82
CA ASP A 125 -21.56 18.29 14.53
C ASP A 125 -21.17 16.84 14.87
N ASN A 126 -20.00 16.41 14.44
CA ASN A 126 -19.46 15.08 14.66
C ASN A 126 -17.98 15.19 15.01
N VAL A 127 -17.69 15.21 16.29
CA VAL A 127 -16.33 15.22 16.81
C VAL A 127 -15.76 13.80 16.67
N LEU A 128 -14.49 13.65 16.25
CA LEU A 128 -13.83 12.35 16.21
C LEU A 128 -13.43 11.96 17.64
N ASP A 129 -14.32 11.24 18.34
CA ASP A 129 -14.12 10.81 19.72
C ASP A 129 -14.30 9.30 19.95
N ASP A 130 -14.73 8.56 18.92
CA ASP A 130 -14.86 7.11 18.97
C ASP A 130 -14.20 6.45 17.73
N LEU A 131 -13.24 5.59 17.98
CA LEU A 131 -12.54 4.86 16.90
C LEU A 131 -12.46 3.37 17.17
N THR A 132 -12.57 2.58 16.11
CA THR A 132 -12.32 1.14 16.14
C THR A 132 -11.16 0.79 15.21
N PHE A 133 -10.24 0.00 15.71
CA PHE A 133 -9.16 -0.60 14.93
C PHE A 133 -9.30 -2.12 14.98
N PHE A 134 -9.22 -2.75 13.84
CA PHE A 134 -9.17 -4.20 13.71
C PHE A 134 -7.88 -4.66 13.04
N ALA A 135 -7.19 -5.61 13.69
CA ALA A 135 -6.08 -6.36 13.12
C ALA A 135 -6.55 -7.76 12.73
N GLY A 136 -6.76 -7.98 11.43
CA GLY A 136 -7.14 -9.26 10.86
C GLY A 136 -5.97 -10.22 10.72
N HIS A 137 -6.25 -11.41 10.22
CA HIS A 137 -5.20 -12.35 9.81
C HIS A 137 -4.32 -11.70 8.76
N GLY A 138 -3.07 -11.53 9.07
CA GLY A 138 -2.12 -10.81 8.23
C GLY A 138 -1.19 -11.74 7.46
N TYR A 139 -0.99 -11.42 6.19
CA TYR A 139 -0.08 -12.13 5.29
C TYR A 139 1.31 -12.36 5.87
N ASN A 140 1.82 -11.41 6.62
CA ASN A 140 3.17 -11.50 7.17
C ASN A 140 3.17 -11.82 8.66
N SER A 141 2.13 -12.43 9.17
CA SER A 141 1.96 -12.71 10.60
C SER A 141 1.97 -11.43 11.47
N ASP A 142 1.67 -10.28 10.91
CA ASP A 142 2.04 -8.99 11.45
C ASP A 142 0.90 -8.15 11.92
N CYS A 143 -0.27 -8.73 11.95
CA CYS A 143 -1.36 -8.19 12.76
C CYS A 143 -0.86 -7.81 14.14
N LEU A 144 -0.02 -8.64 14.76
CA LEU A 144 0.56 -8.34 16.07
C LEU A 144 1.52 -7.15 16.05
N THR A 145 2.29 -6.95 14.99
CA THR A 145 3.14 -5.76 14.84
C THR A 145 2.30 -4.52 14.62
N ILE A 146 1.33 -4.58 13.70
CA ILE A 146 0.39 -3.49 13.44
C ILE A 146 -0.47 -3.23 14.70
N TRP A 147 -0.90 -4.28 15.38
CA TRP A 147 -1.61 -4.21 16.64
C TRP A 147 -0.87 -3.39 17.69
N ARG A 148 0.44 -3.57 17.83
CA ARG A 148 1.26 -2.78 18.77
C ARG A 148 1.51 -1.36 18.29
N GLN A 149 1.56 -1.14 16.98
CA GLN A 149 1.85 0.14 16.36
C GLN A 149 0.66 1.11 16.46
N LYS A 150 -0.54 0.68 16.08
CA LYS A 150 -1.70 1.55 15.90
C LYS A 150 -2.17 2.26 17.18
N PRO A 151 -2.22 1.61 18.36
CA PRO A 151 -2.58 2.33 19.59
C PRO A 151 -1.69 3.52 19.91
N VAL A 152 -0.40 3.44 19.55
CA VAL A 152 0.56 4.54 19.75
C VAL A 152 0.24 5.69 18.80
N VAL A 153 0.11 5.39 17.51
CA VAL A 153 -0.19 6.38 16.47
C VAL A 153 -1.51 7.08 16.76
N PHE A 154 -2.56 6.32 17.04
CA PHE A 154 -3.88 6.90 17.29
C PHE A 154 -3.92 7.75 18.56
N ARG A 155 -3.20 7.36 19.60
CA ARG A 155 -3.12 8.16 20.83
C ARG A 155 -2.44 9.51 20.59
N GLU A 156 -1.42 9.56 19.72
CA GLU A 156 -0.75 10.82 19.39
C GLU A 156 -1.55 11.66 18.39
N TYR A 157 -2.26 11.04 17.44
CA TYR A 157 -3.04 11.76 16.42
C TYR A 157 -4.44 12.15 16.86
N PHE A 158 -5.05 11.38 17.78
CA PHE A 158 -6.42 11.59 18.28
C PHE A 158 -6.47 11.76 19.79
N PRO A 159 -5.69 12.72 20.37
CA PRO A 159 -5.56 12.82 21.83
C PRO A 159 -6.90 13.07 22.52
N TYR A 160 -7.84 13.76 21.87
CA TYR A 160 -9.17 14.00 22.42
C TYR A 160 -9.95 12.69 22.61
N ALA A 161 -9.97 11.82 21.61
CA ALA A 161 -10.63 10.52 21.69
C ALA A 161 -10.12 9.65 22.86
N PHE A 162 -8.84 9.81 23.24
CA PHE A 162 -8.24 9.10 24.37
C PHE A 162 -8.34 9.85 25.71
N SER A 163 -8.77 11.09 25.72
CA SER A 163 -8.94 11.90 26.93
C SER A 163 -10.33 11.80 27.54
N GLN A 164 -11.31 11.29 26.75
CA GLN A 164 -12.70 11.15 27.15
C GLN A 164 -13.01 9.72 27.60
N ALA A 165 -14.17 9.52 28.21
CA ALA A 165 -14.74 8.19 28.43
C ALA A 165 -15.27 7.66 27.08
N SER A 166 -14.37 7.40 26.16
CA SER A 166 -14.66 6.94 24.80
C SER A 166 -14.89 5.44 24.74
N HIS A 167 -15.52 4.98 23.68
CA HIS A 167 -15.72 3.57 23.37
C HIS A 167 -14.69 3.04 22.38
N ASN A 168 -13.50 3.65 22.32
CA ASN A 168 -12.43 3.19 21.44
C ASN A 168 -12.18 1.69 21.60
N ARG A 169 -12.10 0.99 20.47
CA ARG A 169 -11.90 -0.46 20.46
C ARG A 169 -10.70 -0.85 19.61
N PHE A 170 -9.93 -1.76 20.16
CA PHE A 170 -8.83 -2.40 19.46
C PHE A 170 -9.12 -3.90 19.43
N LEU A 171 -9.47 -4.41 18.26
CA LEU A 171 -9.89 -5.79 18.05
C LEU A 171 -8.84 -6.55 17.24
N ASN A 172 -8.68 -7.83 17.56
CA ASN A 172 -7.70 -8.71 16.94
C ASN A 172 -8.39 -10.03 16.58
N PHE A 173 -8.12 -10.58 15.41
CA PHE A 173 -8.75 -11.81 14.94
C PHE A 173 -8.59 -13.01 15.88
N ARG A 174 -7.60 -13.00 16.76
CA ARG A 174 -7.35 -14.08 17.74
C ARG A 174 -8.24 -14.01 18.99
N GLU A 175 -8.93 -12.91 19.21
CA GLU A 175 -9.77 -12.72 20.39
C GLU A 175 -11.06 -13.53 20.31
N ASP A 176 -11.59 -13.72 19.11
CA ASP A 176 -12.85 -14.44 18.91
C ASP A 176 -12.83 -15.23 17.58
N ARG A 177 -13.19 -16.51 17.64
CA ARG A 177 -13.35 -17.36 16.44
C ARG A 177 -14.50 -16.89 15.54
N GLN A 178 -15.43 -16.12 16.05
CA GLN A 178 -16.56 -15.53 15.33
C GLN A 178 -16.40 -14.01 15.12
N MET A 179 -15.19 -13.55 14.96
CA MET A 179 -14.85 -12.13 14.84
C MET A 179 -15.67 -11.42 13.76
N LYS A 180 -16.07 -12.10 12.69
CA LYS A 180 -16.98 -11.57 11.66
C LYS A 180 -18.20 -10.89 12.25
N TRP A 181 -18.90 -11.53 13.19
CA TRP A 181 -20.12 -11.01 13.79
C TRP A 181 -19.84 -9.83 14.71
N ASN A 182 -18.74 -9.86 15.41
CA ASN A 182 -18.29 -8.73 16.23
C ASN A 182 -18.02 -7.51 15.36
N LEU A 183 -17.30 -7.69 14.23
CA LEU A 183 -16.98 -6.59 13.31
C LEU A 183 -18.22 -6.01 12.64
N LEU A 184 -19.15 -6.85 12.20
CA LEU A 184 -20.40 -6.39 11.62
C LEU A 184 -21.22 -5.59 12.65
N SER A 185 -21.22 -6.01 13.93
CA SER A 185 -21.85 -5.27 15.03
C SER A 185 -21.13 -3.95 15.31
N GLU A 186 -19.80 -3.93 15.29
CA GLU A 186 -19.02 -2.72 15.52
C GLU A 186 -19.22 -1.69 14.39
N VAL A 187 -19.18 -2.12 13.13
CA VAL A 187 -19.45 -1.23 11.98
C VAL A 187 -20.87 -0.66 12.04
N ALA A 188 -21.82 -1.40 12.64
CA ALA A 188 -23.21 -0.97 12.80
C ALA A 188 -23.43 -0.03 13.99
N ARG A 189 -22.45 0.21 14.85
CA ARG A 189 -22.56 1.19 15.95
C ARG A 189 -22.68 2.60 15.36
N LYS A 190 -23.60 3.41 15.93
CA LYS A 190 -23.85 4.77 15.45
C LYS A 190 -22.86 5.81 15.95
N ASP A 191 -22.13 5.47 16.99
CA ASP A 191 -21.15 6.32 17.66
C ASP A 191 -19.72 6.12 17.14
N VAL A 192 -19.48 5.21 16.20
CA VAL A 192 -18.16 5.03 15.58
C VAL A 192 -17.92 6.10 14.53
N ASP A 193 -16.89 6.90 14.74
CA ASP A 193 -16.46 7.93 13.80
C ASP A 193 -15.51 7.37 12.75
N LEU A 194 -14.47 6.68 13.20
CA LEU A 194 -13.42 6.14 12.37
C LEU A 194 -13.23 4.64 12.62
N PHE A 195 -13.35 3.84 11.58
CA PHE A 195 -13.00 2.43 11.61
C PHE A 195 -11.78 2.15 10.70
N VAL A 196 -10.74 1.55 11.24
CA VAL A 196 -9.54 1.18 10.48
C VAL A 196 -9.39 -0.34 10.47
N PHE A 197 -9.50 -0.94 9.29
CA PHE A 197 -9.21 -2.34 9.06
C PHE A 197 -7.77 -2.53 8.58
N SER A 198 -7.06 -3.49 9.17
CA SER A 198 -5.73 -3.91 8.72
C SER A 198 -5.77 -5.44 8.56
N GLU A 199 -6.00 -5.89 7.33
CA GLU A 199 -6.35 -7.28 7.02
C GLU A 199 -5.99 -7.67 5.58
N HIS A 200 -6.21 -8.93 5.22
CA HIS A 200 -6.25 -9.34 3.82
C HIS A 200 -7.58 -8.93 3.17
N GLY A 201 -7.59 -8.76 1.86
CA GLY A 201 -8.79 -8.41 1.13
C GLY A 201 -8.77 -8.90 -0.33
N ALA A 202 -9.97 -9.02 -0.86
CA ALA A 202 -10.29 -9.17 -2.28
C ALA A 202 -11.31 -8.09 -2.67
N PRO A 203 -11.63 -7.90 -3.95
CA PRO A 203 -12.64 -6.92 -4.33
C PRO A 203 -13.97 -7.10 -3.60
N ASP A 204 -14.37 -8.32 -3.35
CA ASP A 204 -15.66 -8.76 -2.83
C ASP A 204 -15.63 -9.35 -1.41
N THR A 205 -14.44 -9.41 -0.78
CA THR A 205 -14.26 -10.12 0.49
C THR A 205 -13.26 -9.39 1.39
N GLN A 206 -13.61 -9.29 2.68
CA GLN A 206 -12.69 -8.98 3.77
C GLN A 206 -12.30 -10.31 4.45
N TYR A 207 -11.01 -10.63 4.45
CA TYR A 207 -10.49 -11.85 5.09
C TYR A 207 -10.17 -11.56 6.55
N ILE A 208 -11.04 -12.01 7.43
CA ILE A 208 -11.05 -11.65 8.85
C ILE A 208 -10.21 -12.61 9.69
N ASN A 209 -10.59 -13.89 9.67
CA ASN A 209 -10.00 -14.91 10.52
C ASN A 209 -9.02 -15.80 9.74
N GLU A 210 -8.02 -16.28 10.44
CA GLU A 210 -7.22 -17.42 10.03
C GLU A 210 -8.06 -18.69 10.05
N SER A 211 -7.66 -19.72 9.29
CA SER A 211 -8.25 -21.04 9.39
C SER A 211 -8.23 -21.52 10.83
N LYS A 212 -9.30 -22.15 11.26
CA LYS A 212 -9.41 -22.69 12.61
C LYS A 212 -8.25 -23.66 12.89
N VAL A 213 -7.61 -23.52 14.04
CA VAL A 213 -6.68 -24.53 14.53
C VAL A 213 -7.50 -25.75 14.94
N ALA A 214 -7.11 -26.92 14.49
CA ALA A 214 -7.80 -28.18 14.82
C ALA A 214 -7.78 -28.41 16.34
N ASP A 215 -8.90 -28.89 16.84
CA ASP A 215 -9.03 -29.19 18.26
C ASP A 215 -8.48 -30.60 18.60
N ASP A 216 -8.39 -31.48 17.60
CA ASP A 216 -7.87 -32.83 17.72
C ASP A 216 -7.27 -33.37 16.40
N LEU A 217 -6.72 -34.57 16.45
CA LEU A 217 -6.06 -35.20 15.30
C LEU A 217 -7.04 -35.52 14.15
N ASP A 218 -8.29 -35.85 14.46
CA ASP A 218 -9.27 -36.17 13.43
C ASP A 218 -9.64 -34.93 12.62
N GLU A 219 -9.76 -33.79 13.28
CA GLU A 219 -9.96 -32.49 12.64
C GLU A 219 -8.72 -32.03 11.83
N ASP A 220 -7.50 -32.23 12.35
CA ASP A 220 -6.26 -32.01 11.59
C ASP A 220 -6.23 -32.87 10.31
N MET A 221 -6.62 -34.13 10.43
CA MET A 221 -6.69 -35.04 9.29
C MET A 221 -7.78 -34.64 8.28
N ASP A 222 -8.88 -34.04 8.74
CA ASP A 222 -9.91 -33.50 7.85
C ASP A 222 -9.39 -32.27 7.09
N TYR A 223 -8.73 -31.35 7.76
CA TYR A 223 -8.08 -30.20 7.12
C TYR A 223 -7.04 -30.63 6.09
N LEU A 224 -6.21 -31.63 6.42
CA LEU A 224 -5.23 -32.17 5.48
C LEU A 224 -5.93 -32.75 4.24
N ARG A 225 -6.99 -33.52 4.41
CA ARG A 225 -7.76 -34.11 3.27
C ARG A 225 -8.36 -33.00 2.41
N ARG A 226 -8.95 -31.96 3.02
CA ARG A 226 -9.55 -30.83 2.30
C ARG A 226 -8.50 -30.03 1.51
N SER A 227 -7.36 -29.73 2.10
CA SER A 227 -6.24 -29.07 1.43
C SER A 227 -5.70 -29.88 0.25
N LEU A 228 -5.54 -31.20 0.43
CA LEU A 228 -5.12 -32.09 -0.65
C LEU A 228 -6.19 -32.23 -1.73
N ALA A 229 -7.48 -32.17 -1.38
CA ALA A 229 -8.58 -32.17 -2.34
C ALA A 229 -8.57 -30.91 -3.22
N GLU A 230 -8.29 -29.75 -2.67
CA GLU A 230 -8.11 -28.50 -3.43
C GLU A 230 -6.92 -28.61 -4.40
N ALA A 231 -5.77 -29.06 -3.90
CA ALA A 231 -4.59 -29.29 -4.72
C ALA A 231 -4.87 -30.32 -5.83
N TYR A 232 -5.56 -31.39 -5.52
CA TYR A 232 -5.93 -32.42 -6.51
C TYR A 232 -6.80 -31.83 -7.64
N ARG A 233 -7.84 -31.03 -7.33
CA ARG A 233 -8.67 -30.33 -8.33
C ARG A 233 -7.81 -29.42 -9.24
N TYR A 234 -6.88 -28.67 -8.64
CA TYR A 234 -5.96 -27.82 -9.40
C TYR A 234 -5.11 -28.62 -10.39
N TYR A 235 -4.52 -29.76 -9.95
CA TYR A 235 -3.71 -30.61 -10.84
C TYR A 235 -4.59 -31.36 -11.85
N GLN A 236 -5.83 -31.72 -11.53
CA GLN A 236 -6.78 -32.27 -12.49
C GLN A 236 -7.04 -31.29 -13.63
N GLY A 237 -7.28 -30.01 -13.33
CA GLY A 237 -7.46 -28.95 -14.32
C GLY A 237 -6.26 -28.78 -15.27
N LYS A 238 -5.07 -29.19 -14.81
CA LYS A 238 -3.83 -29.21 -15.61
C LYS A 238 -3.54 -30.53 -16.32
N GLY A 239 -4.43 -31.52 -16.23
CA GLY A 239 -4.18 -32.85 -16.78
C GLY A 239 -3.15 -33.71 -16.00
N GLN A 240 -2.80 -33.28 -14.78
CA GLN A 240 -1.75 -33.91 -13.93
C GLN A 240 -2.34 -34.56 -12.66
N GLY A 241 -3.66 -34.64 -12.55
CA GLY A 241 -4.34 -35.15 -11.33
C GLY A 241 -3.94 -36.56 -10.93
N GLU A 242 -3.82 -37.49 -11.88
CA GLU A 242 -3.43 -38.86 -11.58
C GLU A 242 -1.99 -38.99 -11.04
N GLY A 243 -1.07 -38.16 -11.55
CA GLY A 243 0.29 -38.09 -11.01
C GLY A 243 0.31 -37.54 -9.57
N PHE A 244 -0.43 -36.49 -9.29
CA PHE A 244 -0.56 -35.95 -7.94
C PHE A 244 -1.20 -36.93 -6.98
N MET A 245 -2.26 -37.66 -7.42
CA MET A 245 -2.90 -38.70 -6.63
C MET A 245 -1.90 -39.77 -6.19
N LYS A 246 -1.10 -40.30 -7.11
CA LYS A 246 -0.15 -41.40 -6.83
C LYS A 246 1.03 -40.95 -5.96
N GLU A 247 1.69 -39.82 -6.31
CA GLU A 247 2.94 -39.43 -5.65
C GLU A 247 2.68 -38.69 -4.35
N ALA A 248 1.74 -37.75 -4.30
CA ALA A 248 1.45 -37.00 -3.10
C ALA A 248 0.48 -37.74 -2.19
N ILE A 249 -0.76 -38.01 -2.64
CA ILE A 249 -1.83 -38.50 -1.77
C ILE A 249 -1.55 -39.94 -1.29
N GLU A 250 -1.28 -40.86 -2.20
CA GLU A 250 -1.14 -42.29 -1.86
C GLU A 250 0.25 -42.61 -1.27
N LYS A 251 1.33 -42.06 -1.84
CA LYS A 251 2.70 -42.42 -1.46
C LYS A 251 3.26 -41.58 -0.32
N GLU A 252 3.14 -40.27 -0.41
CA GLU A 252 3.70 -39.32 0.57
C GLU A 252 2.81 -39.27 1.82
N TYR A 253 1.54 -38.89 1.66
CA TYR A 253 0.59 -38.77 2.78
C TYR A 253 -0.07 -40.06 3.22
N LYS A 254 0.08 -41.15 2.44
CA LYS A 254 -0.47 -42.49 2.74
C LYS A 254 -2.00 -42.49 2.96
N LEU A 255 -2.69 -41.59 2.26
CA LEU A 255 -4.16 -41.51 2.28
C LEU A 255 -4.78 -42.40 1.20
N SER A 256 -6.00 -42.84 1.44
CA SER A 256 -6.72 -43.69 0.49
C SER A 256 -7.34 -42.87 -0.64
N ARG A 257 -7.24 -43.33 -1.87
CA ARG A 257 -7.97 -42.77 -3.02
C ARG A 257 -9.49 -42.68 -2.76
N LYS A 258 -10.04 -43.53 -1.92
CA LYS A 258 -11.47 -43.49 -1.54
C LYS A 258 -11.82 -42.20 -0.78
N ASP A 259 -10.89 -41.65 -0.04
CA ASP A 259 -11.06 -40.38 0.69
C ASP A 259 -11.19 -39.16 -0.28
N PHE A 260 -10.92 -39.37 -1.57
CA PHE A 260 -11.02 -38.39 -2.65
C PHE A 260 -12.02 -38.81 -3.74
N SER A 261 -13.03 -39.61 -3.38
CA SER A 261 -14.17 -39.91 -4.25
C SER A 261 -14.97 -38.64 -4.56
N ASP A 262 -15.74 -38.64 -5.65
CA ASP A 262 -16.55 -37.46 -6.04
C ASP A 262 -17.46 -36.99 -4.90
N SER A 263 -18.04 -37.89 -4.13
CA SER A 263 -18.87 -37.55 -2.98
C SER A 263 -18.06 -36.92 -1.83
N ALA A 264 -16.86 -37.44 -1.54
CA ALA A 264 -15.96 -36.84 -0.54
C ALA A 264 -15.48 -35.47 -0.97
N MET A 265 -15.09 -35.35 -2.24
CA MET A 265 -14.66 -34.05 -2.83
C MET A 265 -15.77 -33.00 -2.78
N ALA A 266 -17.04 -33.40 -3.01
CA ALA A 266 -18.17 -32.48 -2.87
C ALA A 266 -18.43 -32.09 -1.41
N ALA A 267 -18.29 -33.04 -0.46
CA ALA A 267 -18.42 -32.74 0.96
C ALA A 267 -17.32 -31.79 1.46
N TYR A 268 -16.08 -31.99 1.04
CA TYR A 268 -14.96 -31.09 1.36
C TYR A 268 -15.20 -29.67 0.81
N ALA A 269 -15.64 -29.54 -0.44
CA ALA A 269 -15.96 -28.26 -1.02
C ALA A 269 -17.10 -27.53 -0.27
N ALA A 270 -18.11 -28.25 0.19
CA ALA A 270 -19.20 -27.67 0.97
C ALA A 270 -18.73 -27.22 2.36
N ALA A 271 -17.87 -28.01 3.02
CA ALA A 271 -17.28 -27.64 4.32
C ALA A 271 -16.38 -26.40 4.19
N ASP A 272 -15.50 -26.36 3.18
CA ASP A 272 -14.64 -25.21 2.91
C ASP A 272 -15.46 -23.94 2.62
N SER A 273 -16.54 -24.05 1.82
CA SER A 273 -17.42 -22.93 1.52
C SER A 273 -18.13 -22.40 2.77
N LEU A 274 -18.58 -23.29 3.66
CA LEU A 274 -19.21 -22.89 4.91
C LEU A 274 -18.21 -22.22 5.84
N GLU A 275 -17.03 -22.81 6.02
CA GLU A 275 -15.96 -22.25 6.85
C GLU A 275 -15.53 -20.89 6.33
N PHE A 276 -15.33 -20.74 5.00
CA PHE A 276 -15.03 -19.48 4.37
C PHE A 276 -16.10 -18.41 4.65
N ALA A 277 -17.37 -18.77 4.51
CA ALA A 277 -18.49 -17.87 4.77
C ALA A 277 -18.59 -17.43 6.23
N LEU A 278 -18.21 -18.30 7.18
CA LEU A 278 -18.20 -18.00 8.60
C LEU A 278 -16.99 -17.15 9.03
N ALA A 279 -15.85 -17.34 8.35
CA ALA A 279 -14.60 -16.68 8.69
C ALA A 279 -14.46 -15.28 8.08
N ASN A 280 -15.17 -14.96 6.99
CA ASN A 280 -14.94 -13.77 6.19
C ASN A 280 -16.22 -12.94 5.99
N ILE A 281 -16.05 -11.63 5.73
CA ILE A 281 -17.15 -10.73 5.41
C ILE A 281 -17.25 -10.58 3.88
N SER A 282 -18.41 -10.95 3.34
CA SER A 282 -18.76 -10.82 1.92
C SER A 282 -19.51 -9.53 1.63
N LEU A 283 -19.66 -9.18 0.33
CA LEU A 283 -20.51 -8.05 -0.09
C LEU A 283 -21.96 -8.21 0.40
N ASP A 284 -22.46 -9.47 0.42
CA ASP A 284 -23.82 -9.77 0.86
C ASP A 284 -24.02 -9.49 2.36
N ASP A 285 -23.02 -9.80 3.18
CA ASP A 285 -23.01 -9.45 4.60
C ASP A 285 -23.05 -7.93 4.82
N ILE A 286 -22.22 -7.18 4.06
CA ILE A 286 -22.18 -5.72 4.14
C ILE A 286 -23.52 -5.10 3.72
N MET A 287 -24.11 -5.59 2.61
CA MET A 287 -25.38 -5.06 2.10
C MET A 287 -26.57 -5.42 2.98
N LYS A 288 -26.52 -6.50 3.75
CA LYS A 288 -27.55 -6.85 4.74
C LYS A 288 -27.38 -6.10 6.06
N GLY A 289 -26.20 -5.61 6.32
CA GLY A 289 -25.86 -4.85 7.51
C GLY A 289 -26.10 -3.34 7.36
N HIS A 290 -25.75 -2.60 8.40
CA HIS A 290 -25.77 -1.14 8.43
C HIS A 290 -24.37 -0.63 8.74
N SER A 291 -23.73 0.07 7.79
CA SER A 291 -22.41 0.66 8.00
C SER A 291 -22.57 2.08 8.56
N ASN A 292 -22.46 2.23 9.87
CA ASN A 292 -22.68 3.51 10.55
C ASN A 292 -21.36 4.26 10.86
N ALA A 293 -20.20 3.59 10.89
CA ALA A 293 -18.92 4.28 10.99
C ALA A 293 -18.80 5.35 9.91
N LYS A 294 -18.60 6.62 10.31
CA LYS A 294 -18.62 7.78 9.39
C LYS A 294 -17.54 7.65 8.31
N MET A 295 -16.38 7.17 8.70
CA MET A 295 -15.25 6.90 7.82
C MET A 295 -14.68 5.51 8.06
N ILE A 296 -14.38 4.78 6.98
CA ILE A 296 -13.71 3.47 7.05
C ILE A 296 -12.42 3.52 6.22
N VAL A 297 -11.33 3.05 6.81
CA VAL A 297 -10.01 2.92 6.14
C VAL A 297 -9.66 1.45 5.99
N PHE A 298 -9.44 1.00 4.76
CA PHE A 298 -9.02 -0.36 4.44
C PHE A 298 -7.53 -0.42 4.13
N ASN A 299 -6.73 -0.78 5.11
CA ASN A 299 -5.37 -1.24 4.86
C ASN A 299 -5.42 -2.72 4.46
N ALA A 300 -6.02 -2.97 3.30
CA ALA A 300 -6.32 -4.27 2.74
C ALA A 300 -6.17 -4.27 1.22
N CYS A 301 -5.85 -5.44 0.66
CA CYS A 301 -5.74 -5.60 -0.79
C CYS A 301 -7.12 -5.48 -1.45
N TYR A 302 -7.20 -4.86 -2.62
CA TYR A 302 -8.35 -4.84 -3.53
C TYR A 302 -9.69 -4.32 -3.01
N ASN A 303 -9.88 -4.02 -1.73
CA ASN A 303 -11.17 -3.62 -1.17
C ASN A 303 -11.74 -2.31 -1.78
N GLY A 304 -10.88 -1.47 -2.39
CA GLY A 304 -11.25 -0.27 -3.14
C GLY A 304 -11.38 -0.47 -4.65
N SER A 305 -11.54 -1.68 -5.15
CA SER A 305 -11.55 -2.02 -6.59
C SER A 305 -12.81 -1.55 -7.31
N PHE A 306 -13.02 -0.24 -7.41
CA PHE A 306 -14.17 0.39 -8.08
C PHE A 306 -14.29 0.01 -9.57
N HIS A 307 -13.28 -0.62 -10.15
CA HIS A 307 -13.27 -1.15 -11.50
C HIS A 307 -13.79 -2.59 -11.57
N ASN A 308 -14.05 -3.26 -10.44
CA ASN A 308 -14.57 -4.62 -10.44
C ASN A 308 -16.04 -4.67 -10.88
N ARG A 309 -16.35 -5.59 -11.79
CA ARG A 309 -17.67 -5.72 -12.45
C ARG A 309 -18.78 -6.11 -11.50
N GLU A 310 -18.49 -6.96 -10.53
CA GLU A 310 -19.52 -7.49 -9.64
C GLU A 310 -19.83 -6.53 -8.50
N GLY A 311 -18.81 -5.89 -7.95
CA GLY A 311 -18.92 -4.96 -6.84
C GLY A 311 -17.62 -4.87 -6.06
N TYR A 312 -17.57 -4.05 -5.03
CA TYR A 312 -16.39 -3.87 -4.22
C TYR A 312 -16.74 -3.43 -2.80
N VAL A 313 -15.95 -3.91 -1.85
CA VAL A 313 -16.17 -3.77 -0.40
C VAL A 313 -16.37 -2.30 -0.01
N ALA A 314 -15.44 -1.42 -0.33
CA ALA A 314 -15.48 -0.01 0.06
C ALA A 314 -16.74 0.71 -0.42
N GLY A 315 -17.17 0.42 -1.66
CA GLY A 315 -18.40 0.99 -2.21
C GLY A 315 -19.67 0.46 -1.53
N CYS A 316 -19.71 -0.83 -1.19
CA CYS A 316 -20.87 -1.41 -0.50
C CYS A 316 -21.09 -0.78 0.88
N HIS A 317 -20.05 -0.44 1.62
CA HIS A 317 -20.17 0.31 2.88
C HIS A 317 -20.71 1.73 2.66
N VAL A 318 -20.22 2.44 1.64
CA VAL A 318 -20.61 3.83 1.35
C VAL A 318 -22.04 3.94 0.84
N PHE A 319 -22.41 3.13 -0.17
CA PHE A 319 -23.69 3.21 -0.86
C PHE A 319 -24.78 2.33 -0.24
N GLY A 320 -24.42 1.48 0.72
CA GLY A 320 -25.35 0.66 1.50
C GLY A 320 -26.16 1.46 2.51
N ASP A 321 -26.93 0.72 3.30
CA ASP A 321 -27.67 1.28 4.41
C ASP A 321 -26.71 1.67 5.56
N GLY A 322 -27.11 2.69 6.34
CA GLY A 322 -26.30 3.24 7.41
C GLY A 322 -25.75 4.64 7.11
N GLU A 323 -24.80 5.09 7.91
CA GLU A 323 -24.33 6.47 7.93
C GLU A 323 -22.89 6.65 7.40
N CYS A 324 -22.29 5.63 6.82
CA CYS A 324 -20.95 5.72 6.26
C CYS A 324 -20.89 6.73 5.10
N ILE A 325 -20.00 7.72 5.20
CA ILE A 325 -19.89 8.84 4.27
C ILE A 325 -18.75 8.62 3.28
N VAL A 326 -17.62 8.10 3.76
CA VAL A 326 -16.42 7.95 2.94
C VAL A 326 -15.60 6.75 3.39
N THR A 327 -15.03 6.06 2.43
CA THR A 327 -14.04 5.00 2.69
C THR A 327 -12.75 5.29 1.93
N GLN A 328 -11.63 4.82 2.47
CA GLN A 328 -10.37 4.71 1.75
C GLN A 328 -10.13 3.23 1.45
N GLY A 329 -9.77 2.91 0.22
CA GLY A 329 -9.48 1.53 -0.19
C GLY A 329 -8.46 1.46 -1.33
N ASN A 330 -8.00 0.25 -1.64
CA ASN A 330 -6.94 0.01 -2.60
C ASN A 330 -7.45 -0.81 -3.79
N THR A 331 -6.99 -0.48 -4.98
CA THR A 331 -7.44 -1.11 -6.24
C THR A 331 -6.65 -2.35 -6.63
N VAL A 332 -5.49 -2.58 -6.00
CA VAL A 332 -4.63 -3.77 -6.16
C VAL A 332 -4.09 -4.21 -4.80
N ASN A 333 -3.25 -5.25 -4.78
CA ASN A 333 -2.62 -5.72 -3.55
C ASN A 333 -1.66 -4.68 -2.95
N VAL A 334 -1.62 -4.63 -1.62
CA VAL A 334 -0.82 -3.70 -0.82
C VAL A 334 0.04 -4.43 0.20
N LEU A 335 1.09 -3.76 0.68
CA LEU A 335 1.76 -4.16 1.92
C LEU A 335 0.94 -3.67 3.10
N GLN A 336 0.66 -4.56 4.06
CA GLN A 336 -0.13 -4.23 5.24
C GLN A 336 0.61 -3.30 6.21
N ASP A 337 1.93 -3.20 6.10
CA ASP A 337 2.76 -2.26 6.84
C ASP A 337 3.15 -1.02 6.01
N LYS A 338 2.36 -0.71 4.98
CA LYS A 338 2.47 0.58 4.30
C LYS A 338 2.11 1.71 5.28
N TRP A 339 2.53 2.91 4.94
CA TRP A 339 2.31 4.06 5.81
C TRP A 339 0.98 4.77 5.51
N GLU A 340 -0.14 4.06 5.70
CA GLU A 340 -1.50 4.54 5.45
C GLU A 340 -1.97 5.59 6.47
N ASP A 341 -1.37 5.60 7.67
CA ASP A 341 -1.69 6.55 8.75
C ASP A 341 -0.83 7.82 8.73
N LYS A 342 -0.05 8.03 7.67
CA LYS A 342 0.74 9.25 7.49
C LYS A 342 -0.16 10.47 7.61
N LEU A 343 0.16 11.36 8.57
CA LEU A 343 -0.60 12.58 8.85
C LEU A 343 -2.11 12.39 9.08
N MET A 344 -2.56 11.18 9.48
CA MET A 344 -3.97 10.89 9.76
C MET A 344 -4.56 11.82 10.85
N GLY A 345 -3.72 12.41 11.67
CA GLY A 345 -4.11 13.43 12.64
C GLY A 345 -4.75 14.69 12.03
N TYR A 346 -4.67 14.91 10.71
CA TYR A 346 -5.46 15.95 10.04
C TYR A 346 -6.96 15.77 10.26
N LEU A 347 -7.42 14.53 10.38
CA LEU A 347 -8.81 14.21 10.65
C LEU A 347 -9.24 14.69 12.04
N SER A 348 -8.37 14.59 13.05
CA SER A 348 -8.69 15.00 14.44
C SER A 348 -8.92 16.51 14.55
N VAL A 349 -8.15 17.31 13.82
CA VAL A 349 -8.31 18.77 13.85
C VAL A 349 -9.45 19.26 12.94
N GLY A 350 -10.15 18.34 12.27
CA GLY A 350 -11.28 18.66 11.41
C GLY A 350 -10.90 19.11 10.00
N GLU A 351 -9.73 18.71 9.49
CA GLU A 351 -9.39 18.90 8.08
C GLU A 351 -10.20 17.93 7.20
N ARG A 352 -10.41 18.27 5.94
CA ARG A 352 -11.14 17.43 4.99
C ARG A 352 -10.42 16.11 4.77
N VAL A 353 -11.21 15.03 4.66
CA VAL A 353 -10.66 13.69 4.39
C VAL A 353 -9.81 13.68 3.11
N GLY A 354 -10.22 14.44 2.08
CA GLY A 354 -9.44 14.58 0.85
C GLY A 354 -8.03 15.16 1.07
N MET A 355 -7.88 16.11 1.99
CA MET A 355 -6.57 16.71 2.30
C MET A 355 -5.65 15.71 2.99
N TRP A 356 -6.18 14.84 3.88
CA TRP A 356 -5.40 13.74 4.43
C TRP A 356 -4.99 12.74 3.34
N GLN A 357 -5.91 12.36 2.43
CA GLN A 357 -5.62 11.39 1.37
C GLN A 357 -4.51 11.85 0.42
N LYS A 358 -4.35 13.16 0.17
CA LYS A 358 -3.21 13.72 -0.57
C LYS A 358 -1.87 13.33 0.03
N GLU A 359 -1.79 13.17 1.35
CA GLU A 359 -0.56 12.82 2.06
C GLU A 359 -0.21 11.33 1.98
N VAL A 360 -1.12 10.51 1.43
CA VAL A 360 -0.95 9.06 1.25
C VAL A 360 -1.02 8.71 -0.24
N PRO A 361 -0.10 9.22 -1.07
CA PRO A 361 -0.23 9.20 -2.52
C PRO A 361 0.27 7.89 -3.14
N TYR A 362 -0.31 6.76 -2.80
CA TYR A 362 -0.05 5.51 -3.54
C TYR A 362 -0.92 5.43 -4.80
N LEU A 363 -0.39 4.81 -5.87
CA LEU A 363 -1.09 4.68 -7.15
C LEU A 363 -2.42 3.93 -7.00
N GLU A 364 -2.48 2.97 -6.09
CA GLU A 364 -3.64 2.12 -5.81
C GLU A 364 -4.61 2.65 -4.75
N SER A 365 -4.24 3.69 -4.00
CA SER A 365 -5.01 4.15 -2.82
C SER A 365 -5.96 5.28 -3.17
N HIS A 366 -7.27 5.10 -2.92
CA HIS A 366 -8.31 6.04 -3.33
C HIS A 366 -9.40 6.22 -2.27
N LEU A 367 -10.03 7.41 -2.27
CA LEU A 367 -11.27 7.65 -1.55
C LEU A 367 -12.48 7.24 -2.39
N ILE A 368 -13.44 6.60 -1.73
CA ILE A 368 -14.75 6.29 -2.26
C ILE A 368 -15.78 7.05 -1.43
N GLY A 369 -16.58 7.90 -2.07
CA GLY A 369 -17.55 8.74 -1.37
C GLY A 369 -17.16 10.21 -1.35
N ASP A 370 -17.49 10.94 -0.28
CA ASP A 370 -17.31 12.38 -0.18
C ASP A 370 -15.94 12.78 0.41
N PRO A 371 -15.02 13.33 -0.38
CA PRO A 371 -13.71 13.77 0.11
C PRO A 371 -13.79 15.08 0.90
N THR A 372 -14.91 15.79 0.84
CA THR A 372 -15.08 17.08 1.53
C THR A 372 -15.58 16.90 2.96
N PHE A 373 -15.99 15.67 3.33
CA PHE A 373 -16.34 15.34 4.70
C PHE A 373 -15.20 15.67 5.65
N ARG A 374 -15.56 16.15 6.84
CA ARG A 374 -14.63 16.46 7.93
C ARG A 374 -15.31 16.24 9.26
N PHE A 375 -14.53 15.87 10.24
CA PHE A 375 -14.97 15.87 11.64
C PHE A 375 -15.01 17.28 12.20
N THR A 376 -15.83 17.50 13.21
CA THR A 376 -15.93 18.78 13.90
C THR A 376 -14.77 18.90 14.90
N PRO A 377 -13.98 19.98 14.88
CA PRO A 377 -13.00 20.23 15.94
C PRO A 377 -13.66 20.24 17.32
N HIS A 378 -13.03 19.63 18.32
CA HIS A 378 -13.64 19.49 19.65
C HIS A 378 -13.74 20.82 20.41
N ASP A 379 -12.92 21.81 20.04
CA ASP A 379 -12.94 23.15 20.63
C ASP A 379 -12.54 24.27 19.65
N ASN A 380 -12.63 25.52 20.12
CA ASN A 380 -12.27 26.69 19.33
C ASN A 380 -10.76 26.80 19.03
N ALA A 381 -9.88 26.21 19.82
CA ALA A 381 -8.45 26.24 19.59
C ALA A 381 -8.09 25.32 18.42
N GLU A 382 -8.67 24.14 18.39
CA GLU A 382 -8.56 23.20 17.28
C GLU A 382 -9.19 23.76 15.99
N ALA A 383 -10.35 24.40 16.07
CA ALA A 383 -10.95 25.06 14.91
C ALA A 383 -10.04 26.13 14.29
N LYS A 384 -9.39 26.97 15.13
CA LYS A 384 -8.40 27.95 14.66
C LYS A 384 -7.15 27.28 14.11
N LEU A 385 -6.73 26.16 14.67
CA LEU A 385 -5.62 25.37 14.18
C LEU A 385 -5.93 24.82 12.79
N ARG A 386 -7.09 24.21 12.60
CA ARG A 386 -7.59 23.74 11.30
C ARG A 386 -7.56 24.86 10.26
N ASP A 387 -8.15 26.01 10.55
CA ASP A 387 -8.25 27.12 9.60
C ASP A 387 -6.87 27.61 9.15
N ARG A 388 -5.91 27.68 10.08
CA ARG A 388 -4.53 28.01 9.78
C ARG A 388 -3.85 26.93 8.93
N LEU A 389 -3.96 25.67 9.34
CA LEU A 389 -3.37 24.54 8.62
C LEU A 389 -3.92 24.44 7.20
N HIS A 390 -5.25 24.55 7.06
CA HIS A 390 -5.91 24.53 5.75
C HIS A 390 -5.39 25.66 4.83
N ASN A 391 -5.31 26.89 5.35
CA ASN A 391 -4.76 28.01 4.59
C ASN A 391 -3.29 27.77 4.17
N ASP A 392 -2.49 27.17 5.05
CA ASP A 392 -1.09 26.89 4.75
C ASP A 392 -0.94 25.76 3.72
N LEU A 393 -1.76 24.71 3.80
CA LEU A 393 -1.82 23.63 2.81
C LEU A 393 -2.25 24.13 1.41
N ILE A 394 -3.15 25.12 1.34
CA ILE A 394 -3.68 25.59 0.04
C ILE A 394 -2.86 26.77 -0.52
N PHE A 395 -2.48 27.75 0.29
CA PHE A 395 -1.93 29.01 -0.19
C PHE A 395 -0.46 29.22 0.13
N ASN A 396 0.10 28.43 1.04
CA ASN A 396 1.47 28.58 1.52
C ASN A 396 2.29 27.28 1.37
N GLU A 397 1.77 26.27 0.67
CA GLU A 397 2.39 24.97 0.50
C GLU A 397 3.86 25.03 0.06
N SER A 398 4.18 25.96 -0.85
CA SER A 398 5.54 26.16 -1.38
C SER A 398 6.46 27.08 -0.55
N LYS A 399 6.05 27.49 0.67
CA LYS A 399 6.83 28.40 1.52
C LYS A 399 7.61 27.66 2.61
N PRO A 400 8.94 27.46 2.48
CA PRO A 400 9.73 26.72 3.47
C PRO A 400 9.61 27.28 4.90
N SER A 401 9.57 28.60 5.06
CA SER A 401 9.51 29.26 6.37
C SER A 401 8.22 28.96 7.16
N VAL A 402 7.13 28.58 6.47
CA VAL A 402 5.87 28.18 7.12
C VAL A 402 6.06 26.80 7.74
N TRP A 403 6.56 25.86 6.97
CA TRP A 403 6.74 24.48 7.41
C TRP A 403 7.87 24.34 8.42
N GLU A 404 8.94 25.08 8.27
CA GLU A 404 10.00 25.13 9.29
C GLU A 404 9.45 25.61 10.64
N LYS A 405 8.58 26.64 10.67
CA LYS A 405 7.91 27.06 11.89
C LYS A 405 7.08 25.94 12.54
N TYR A 406 6.40 25.14 11.74
CA TYR A 406 5.63 24.00 12.25
C TYR A 406 6.50 22.94 12.91
N THR A 407 7.73 22.71 12.46
CA THR A 407 8.64 21.75 13.10
C THR A 407 9.02 22.12 14.55
N HIS A 408 8.74 23.34 14.99
CA HIS A 408 8.96 23.82 16.36
C HIS A 408 7.67 23.88 17.20
N SER A 409 6.56 23.39 16.67
CA SER A 409 5.28 23.40 17.39
C SER A 409 5.29 22.46 18.60
N GLU A 410 4.55 22.81 19.64
CA GLU A 410 4.28 21.92 20.76
C GLU A 410 3.41 20.73 20.33
N ASN A 411 2.56 20.89 19.32
CA ASN A 411 1.69 19.85 18.80
C ASN A 411 2.48 18.87 17.89
N PRO A 412 2.55 17.58 18.21
CA PRO A 412 3.28 16.58 17.43
C PRO A 412 2.79 16.49 15.97
N LEU A 413 1.48 16.59 15.75
CA LEU A 413 0.91 16.57 14.39
C LEU A 413 1.49 17.68 13.52
N LEU A 414 1.60 18.89 14.06
CA LEU A 414 2.18 20.02 13.32
C LEU A 414 3.68 19.81 13.06
N ARG A 415 4.41 19.22 14.01
CA ARG A 415 5.81 18.86 13.77
C ARG A 415 5.94 17.83 12.64
N CYS A 416 5.06 16.82 12.62
CA CYS A 416 5.00 15.83 11.52
C CYS A 416 4.69 16.51 10.18
N ALA A 417 3.66 17.37 10.13
CA ALA A 417 3.31 18.13 8.93
C ALA A 417 4.47 19.03 8.48
N GLY A 418 5.07 19.76 9.43
CA GLY A 418 6.19 20.65 9.17
C GLY A 418 7.36 19.96 8.49
N ILE A 419 7.84 18.84 9.06
CA ILE A 419 9.00 18.13 8.51
C ILE A 419 8.68 17.46 7.17
N THR A 420 7.46 16.93 7.01
CA THR A 420 7.02 16.30 5.77
C THR A 420 6.97 17.30 4.62
N HIS A 421 6.27 18.43 4.79
CA HIS A 421 6.13 19.45 3.75
C HIS A 421 7.44 20.19 3.47
N LEU A 422 8.26 20.43 4.50
CA LEU A 422 9.60 20.97 4.31
C LEU A 422 10.44 20.06 3.41
N GLY A 423 10.30 18.73 3.60
CA GLY A 423 10.97 17.71 2.77
C GLY A 423 10.62 17.80 1.29
N TYR A 424 9.40 18.22 0.95
CA TYR A 424 8.96 18.35 -0.45
C TYR A 424 9.52 19.61 -1.16
N ILE A 425 9.92 20.65 -0.41
CA ILE A 425 10.22 21.96 -0.99
C ILE A 425 11.64 22.44 -0.72
N ASP A 426 12.28 21.97 0.35
CA ASP A 426 13.67 22.28 0.70
C ASP A 426 14.32 21.06 1.38
N ALA A 427 14.77 20.12 0.56
CA ALA A 427 15.35 18.87 1.03
C ALA A 427 16.55 19.09 1.97
N LYS A 428 17.36 20.12 1.75
CA LYS A 428 18.54 20.42 2.57
C LYS A 428 18.14 20.93 3.96
N ALA A 429 17.19 21.87 4.03
CA ALA A 429 16.68 22.37 5.31
C ALA A 429 15.96 21.24 6.07
N ALA A 430 15.15 20.45 5.35
CA ALA A 430 14.43 19.30 5.90
C ALA A 430 15.38 18.25 6.47
N HIS A 431 16.45 17.89 5.76
CA HIS A 431 17.44 16.92 6.24
C HIS A 431 18.07 17.38 7.56
N LYS A 432 18.58 18.63 7.61
CA LYS A 432 19.13 19.19 8.84
C LYS A 432 18.13 19.15 10.00
N ARG A 433 16.89 19.55 9.73
CA ARG A 433 15.85 19.61 10.76
C ARG A 433 15.39 18.22 11.21
N ALA A 434 15.25 17.26 10.28
CA ALA A 434 14.92 15.88 10.60
C ALA A 434 15.98 15.21 11.48
N ALA A 435 17.27 15.50 11.24
CA ALA A 435 18.37 15.05 12.09
C ALA A 435 18.22 15.50 13.55
N GLU A 436 17.80 16.74 13.77
CA GLU A 436 17.51 17.27 15.11
C GLU A 436 16.24 16.62 15.72
N MET A 437 15.21 16.40 14.89
CA MET A 437 13.92 15.84 15.32
C MET A 437 13.95 14.31 15.53
N PHE A 438 15.03 13.65 15.15
CA PHE A 438 15.16 12.20 15.34
C PHE A 438 15.19 11.76 16.82
N GLY A 439 15.45 12.68 17.74
CA GLY A 439 15.36 12.50 19.20
C GLY A 439 14.06 13.03 19.82
N ASP A 440 13.03 13.32 19.03
CA ASP A 440 11.75 13.87 19.52
C ASP A 440 11.05 12.89 20.47
N PRO A 441 10.44 13.36 21.57
CA PRO A 441 9.70 12.49 22.48
C PRO A 441 8.49 11.80 21.81
N SER A 442 7.90 12.41 20.77
CA SER A 442 6.79 11.82 20.01
C SER A 442 7.29 10.75 19.05
N TRP A 443 6.64 9.61 19.07
CA TRP A 443 6.94 8.45 18.24
C TRP A 443 6.62 8.72 16.77
N THR A 444 5.48 9.37 16.51
CA THR A 444 5.10 9.76 15.16
C THR A 444 6.06 10.80 14.56
N VAL A 445 6.56 11.73 15.35
CA VAL A 445 7.56 12.70 14.87
C VAL A 445 8.86 12.01 14.48
N ARG A 446 9.35 11.03 15.27
CA ARG A 446 10.57 10.31 14.95
C ARG A 446 10.48 9.52 13.64
N ILE A 447 9.34 8.85 13.37
CA ILE A 447 9.19 8.12 12.10
C ILE A 447 9.07 9.09 10.91
N HIS A 448 8.43 10.26 11.06
CA HIS A 448 8.42 11.30 10.03
C HIS A 448 9.84 11.85 9.77
N ALA A 449 10.61 12.12 10.82
CA ALA A 449 11.99 12.54 10.70
C ALA A 449 12.85 11.49 10.00
N PHE A 450 12.73 10.21 10.40
CA PHE A 450 13.44 9.10 9.76
C PHE A 450 13.13 8.99 8.26
N ASN A 451 11.85 9.03 7.89
CA ASN A 451 11.44 8.94 6.50
C ASN A 451 11.89 10.15 5.68
N THR A 452 11.94 11.35 6.27
CA THR A 452 12.49 12.55 5.62
C THR A 452 13.98 12.38 5.32
N LEU A 453 14.76 11.84 6.28
CA LEU A 453 16.18 11.52 6.07
C LEU A 453 16.36 10.43 5.00
N ALA A 454 15.47 9.43 4.97
CA ALA A 454 15.51 8.32 4.03
C ALA A 454 15.13 8.70 2.59
N THR A 455 14.36 9.78 2.42
CA THR A 455 13.91 10.23 1.10
C THR A 455 15.08 10.65 0.21
N ASN A 456 16.07 11.36 0.76
CA ASN A 456 17.29 11.72 0.06
C ASN A 456 18.50 11.47 0.95
N PRO A 457 18.93 10.20 1.08
CA PRO A 457 19.99 9.83 2.01
C PRO A 457 21.32 10.48 1.60
N ASP A 458 21.98 11.10 2.54
CA ASP A 458 23.34 11.61 2.42
C ASP A 458 24.38 10.69 3.10
N ALA A 459 25.64 11.14 3.15
CA ALA A 459 26.73 10.36 3.72
C ALA A 459 26.56 10.03 5.23
N ASP A 460 25.78 10.85 5.95
CA ASP A 460 25.53 10.67 7.38
C ASP A 460 24.33 9.78 7.69
N PHE A 461 23.49 9.48 6.68
CA PHE A 461 22.27 8.70 6.89
C PHE A 461 22.49 7.32 7.51
N PRO A 462 23.56 6.54 7.22
CA PRO A 462 23.84 5.30 7.94
C PRO A 462 23.92 5.44 9.46
N THR A 463 24.29 6.62 9.98
CA THR A 463 24.29 6.91 11.42
C THR A 463 22.89 6.93 12.00
N TYR A 464 21.91 7.46 11.24
CA TYR A 464 20.50 7.47 11.67
C TYR A 464 19.87 6.09 11.54
N VAL A 465 20.29 5.28 10.57
CA VAL A 465 19.90 3.87 10.48
C VAL A 465 20.36 3.13 11.75
N ARG A 466 21.60 3.29 12.18
CA ARG A 466 22.12 2.68 13.44
C ARG A 466 21.31 3.14 14.65
N LYS A 467 21.11 4.45 14.81
CA LYS A 467 20.29 4.98 15.91
C LYS A 467 18.86 4.45 15.89
N GLY A 468 18.27 4.30 14.71
CA GLY A 468 16.92 3.81 14.56
C GLY A 468 16.77 2.32 14.88
N LEU A 469 17.81 1.50 14.74
CA LEU A 469 17.80 0.11 15.21
C LEU A 469 17.58 0.01 16.74
N ASP A 470 18.04 1.00 17.50
CA ASP A 470 17.87 1.06 18.95
C ASP A 470 16.61 1.82 19.40
N ASP A 471 15.74 2.24 18.46
CA ASP A 471 14.52 2.97 18.80
C ASP A 471 13.50 2.06 19.46
N ILE A 472 12.93 2.52 20.58
CA ILE A 472 11.89 1.78 21.32
C ILE A 472 10.56 1.70 20.54
N TYR A 473 10.37 2.55 19.53
CA TYR A 473 9.23 2.46 18.63
C TYR A 473 9.54 1.50 17.49
N GLU A 474 8.93 0.32 17.55
CA GLU A 474 9.20 -0.79 16.62
C GLU A 474 9.11 -0.38 15.13
N VAL A 475 8.27 0.61 14.78
CA VAL A 475 8.15 1.11 13.41
C VAL A 475 9.45 1.74 12.93
N VAL A 476 10.12 2.54 13.77
CA VAL A 476 11.42 3.14 13.44
C VAL A 476 12.50 2.05 13.34
N ALA A 477 12.54 1.12 14.30
CA ALA A 477 13.50 0.01 14.29
C ALA A 477 13.32 -0.88 13.04
N ARG A 478 12.09 -1.27 12.72
CA ARG A 478 11.77 -2.07 11.52
C ARG A 478 12.10 -1.32 10.22
N SER A 479 11.80 -0.02 10.15
CA SER A 479 12.15 0.82 9.01
C SER A 479 13.66 0.92 8.85
N SER A 480 14.42 0.99 9.95
CA SER A 480 15.88 1.01 9.93
C SER A 480 16.48 -0.28 9.39
N VAL A 481 15.94 -1.46 9.76
CA VAL A 481 16.38 -2.75 9.19
C VAL A 481 16.13 -2.80 7.68
N LYS A 482 14.93 -2.37 7.22
CA LYS A 482 14.61 -2.32 5.78
C LYS A 482 15.50 -1.32 5.05
N MET A 483 15.80 -0.20 5.68
CA MET A 483 16.64 0.83 5.09
C MET A 483 18.11 0.42 5.03
N ALA A 484 18.64 -0.32 6.01
CA ALA A 484 19.98 -0.88 5.94
C ALA A 484 20.16 -1.74 4.67
N ALA A 485 19.16 -2.60 4.36
CA ALA A 485 19.16 -3.40 3.14
C ALA A 485 19.11 -2.52 1.87
N ALA A 486 18.26 -1.49 1.86
CA ALA A 486 18.05 -0.62 0.70
C ALA A 486 19.27 0.27 0.39
N LEU A 487 19.96 0.76 1.42
CA LEU A 487 21.20 1.52 1.27
C LEU A 487 22.31 0.69 0.63
N GLY A 488 22.43 -0.58 1.00
CA GLY A 488 23.54 -1.41 0.57
C GLY A 488 24.88 -1.07 1.23
N ASP A 489 24.89 -0.32 2.34
CA ASP A 489 26.10 -0.04 3.12
C ASP A 489 26.50 -1.27 3.95
N THR A 490 27.53 -1.96 3.51
CA THR A 490 28.01 -3.21 4.14
C THR A 490 28.52 -3.01 5.58
N THR A 491 28.83 -1.78 5.98
CA THR A 491 29.23 -1.48 7.37
C THR A 491 28.09 -1.69 8.38
N LEU A 492 26.82 -1.75 7.90
CA LEU A 492 25.64 -2.00 8.73
C LEU A 492 25.39 -3.48 9.05
N ILE A 493 26.15 -4.42 8.45
CA ILE A 493 25.94 -5.87 8.68
C ILE A 493 26.04 -6.24 10.16
N SER A 494 27.06 -5.71 10.85
CA SER A 494 27.27 -5.98 12.27
C SER A 494 26.15 -5.43 13.14
N ASP A 495 25.63 -4.24 12.78
CA ASP A 495 24.57 -3.56 13.52
C ASP A 495 23.24 -4.31 13.38
N VAL A 496 22.89 -4.76 12.16
CA VAL A 496 21.68 -5.56 11.91
C VAL A 496 21.75 -6.91 12.62
N LYS A 497 22.94 -7.57 12.64
CA LYS A 497 23.13 -8.82 13.40
C LYS A 497 23.00 -8.63 14.91
N ALA A 498 23.53 -7.52 15.44
CA ALA A 498 23.42 -7.17 16.85
C ALA A 498 21.95 -6.90 17.22
N PHE A 499 21.23 -6.12 16.40
CA PHE A 499 19.79 -5.87 16.53
C PHE A 499 18.99 -7.19 16.60
N LYS A 500 19.19 -8.09 15.63
CA LYS A 500 18.49 -9.38 15.60
C LYS A 500 18.68 -10.17 16.91
N LYS A 501 19.89 -10.15 17.47
CA LYS A 501 20.20 -10.84 18.73
C LYS A 501 19.57 -10.16 19.94
N ALA A 502 19.53 -8.81 19.94
CA ALA A 502 19.04 -8.02 21.06
C ALA A 502 17.50 -7.98 21.16
N HIS A 503 16.79 -8.08 20.02
CA HIS A 503 15.35 -7.89 19.92
C HIS A 503 14.60 -9.08 19.29
N PRO A 504 14.71 -10.30 19.88
CA PRO A 504 13.98 -11.47 19.36
C PRO A 504 12.45 -11.32 19.45
N GLU A 505 11.94 -10.43 20.31
CA GLU A 505 10.53 -10.10 20.46
C GLU A 505 9.96 -9.31 19.27
N MET A 506 10.80 -8.59 18.52
CA MET A 506 10.42 -7.89 17.29
C MET A 506 10.47 -8.87 16.10
N VAL A 507 9.69 -9.94 16.15
CA VAL A 507 9.77 -11.11 15.26
C VAL A 507 9.86 -10.74 13.79
N ARG A 508 9.11 -9.74 13.34
CA ARG A 508 9.14 -9.31 11.94
C ARG A 508 10.45 -8.61 11.58
N ALA A 509 10.86 -7.65 12.38
CA ALA A 509 12.08 -6.89 12.14
C ALA A 509 13.33 -7.75 12.35
N SER A 510 13.40 -8.53 13.46
CA SER A 510 14.54 -9.36 13.82
C SER A 510 14.60 -10.71 13.12
N GLY A 511 13.47 -11.21 12.60
CA GLY A 511 13.42 -12.45 11.83
C GLY A 511 13.73 -12.23 10.36
N TYR A 512 12.71 -12.36 9.52
CA TYR A 512 12.86 -12.30 8.06
C TYR A 512 13.53 -11.03 7.54
N ALA A 513 13.15 -9.85 8.05
CA ALA A 513 13.70 -8.60 7.54
C ALA A 513 15.21 -8.46 7.85
N ALA A 514 15.66 -8.86 9.04
CA ALA A 514 17.07 -8.81 9.39
C ALA A 514 17.90 -9.86 8.63
N ASP A 515 17.36 -11.07 8.43
CA ASP A 515 18.03 -12.12 7.64
C ASP A 515 18.16 -11.70 6.17
N ASP A 516 17.09 -11.15 5.59
CA ASP A 516 17.12 -10.60 4.24
C ASP A 516 18.12 -9.44 4.13
N ALA A 517 18.13 -8.51 5.08
CA ALA A 517 19.08 -7.40 5.09
C ALA A 517 20.54 -7.90 5.12
N VAL A 518 20.85 -8.86 5.98
CA VAL A 518 22.19 -9.46 6.04
C VAL A 518 22.54 -10.19 4.74
N ALA A 519 21.61 -10.94 4.15
CA ALA A 519 21.83 -11.65 2.88
C ALA A 519 22.10 -10.68 1.72
N LEU A 520 21.29 -9.62 1.62
CA LEU A 520 21.44 -8.56 0.61
C LEU A 520 22.77 -7.82 0.73
N LEU A 521 23.11 -7.39 1.96
CA LEU A 521 24.35 -6.69 2.25
C LEU A 521 25.60 -7.57 2.05
N SER A 522 25.46 -8.89 2.17
CA SER A 522 26.56 -9.84 2.01
C SER A 522 26.64 -10.44 0.59
N GLY A 523 25.67 -10.18 -0.29
CA GLY A 523 25.59 -10.79 -1.63
C GLY A 523 25.38 -12.30 -1.59
N THR A 524 24.72 -12.83 -0.56
CA THR A 524 24.59 -14.28 -0.31
C THR A 524 23.17 -14.79 -0.59
N GLY A 525 22.99 -16.11 -0.51
CA GLY A 525 21.69 -16.73 -0.67
C GLY A 525 21.17 -16.73 -2.11
N HIS A 526 19.87 -16.57 -2.27
CA HIS A 526 19.21 -16.55 -3.58
C HIS A 526 19.59 -15.32 -4.42
N TYR A 527 19.97 -14.20 -3.80
CA TYR A 527 20.34 -12.96 -4.49
C TYR A 527 21.64 -13.12 -5.31
N GLY A 528 22.64 -13.82 -4.78
CA GLY A 528 23.86 -14.15 -5.54
C GLY A 528 23.56 -14.99 -6.78
N LYS A 529 22.75 -16.05 -6.62
CA LYS A 529 22.31 -16.91 -7.74
C LYS A 529 21.49 -16.16 -8.79
N SER A 530 20.63 -15.22 -8.36
CA SER A 530 19.85 -14.40 -9.28
C SER A 530 20.74 -13.44 -10.06
N ALA A 531 21.79 -12.87 -9.48
CA ALA A 531 22.74 -12.02 -10.19
C ALA A 531 23.51 -12.80 -11.27
N GLU A 532 24.01 -14.00 -10.93
CA GLU A 532 24.64 -14.92 -11.89
C GLU A 532 23.66 -15.31 -13.01
N GLY A 533 22.40 -15.64 -12.64
CA GLY A 533 21.36 -16.02 -13.58
C GLY A 533 20.92 -14.90 -14.52
N ALA A 534 20.90 -13.67 -14.06
CA ALA A 534 20.63 -12.48 -14.85
C ALA A 534 21.71 -12.24 -15.93
N ALA A 535 22.98 -12.46 -15.58
CA ALA A 535 24.12 -12.25 -16.46
C ALA A 535 24.35 -13.40 -17.49
N ASP A 536 23.79 -14.58 -17.24
CA ASP A 536 24.00 -15.77 -18.07
C ASP A 536 23.22 -15.70 -19.38
N LYS A 537 23.92 -15.34 -20.49
CA LYS A 537 23.34 -15.21 -21.83
C LYS A 537 22.86 -16.54 -22.43
N GLU A 538 23.31 -17.69 -21.93
CA GLU A 538 22.84 -19.00 -22.38
C GLU A 538 21.44 -19.33 -21.86
N LYS A 539 20.98 -18.62 -20.83
CA LYS A 539 19.61 -18.74 -20.34
C LYS A 539 18.61 -18.03 -21.24
N PRO A 540 17.39 -18.60 -21.40
CA PRO A 540 16.31 -17.92 -22.11
C PRO A 540 15.99 -16.55 -21.48
N ALA A 541 15.73 -15.54 -22.32
CA ALA A 541 15.42 -14.17 -21.88
C ALA A 541 14.35 -14.11 -20.75
N LYS A 542 13.28 -14.91 -20.86
CA LYS A 542 12.23 -14.98 -19.83
C LYS A 542 12.74 -15.43 -18.46
N LYS A 543 13.69 -16.36 -18.40
CA LYS A 543 14.30 -16.80 -17.12
C LYS A 543 15.21 -15.72 -16.55
N ARG A 544 16.03 -15.10 -17.40
CA ARG A 544 16.90 -13.97 -17.02
C ARG A 544 16.08 -12.80 -16.45
N VAL A 545 14.98 -12.45 -17.09
CA VAL A 545 14.06 -11.41 -16.62
C VAL A 545 13.48 -11.73 -15.24
N ASN A 546 13.16 -12.98 -14.94
CA ASN A 546 12.69 -13.36 -13.59
C ASN A 546 13.82 -13.18 -12.55
N ASP A 547 15.06 -13.56 -12.88
CA ASP A 547 16.22 -13.35 -12.01
C ASP A 547 16.47 -11.84 -11.78
N ILE A 548 16.39 -11.01 -12.83
CA ILE A 548 16.52 -9.55 -12.74
C ILE A 548 15.45 -8.94 -11.83
N ARG A 549 14.20 -9.35 -11.99
CA ARG A 549 13.07 -8.81 -11.20
C ARG A 549 13.15 -9.09 -9.71
N THR A 550 13.90 -10.11 -9.31
CA THR A 550 14.18 -10.36 -7.89
C THR A 550 14.78 -9.13 -7.20
N PHE A 551 15.54 -8.32 -7.92
CA PHE A 551 16.20 -7.12 -7.41
C PHE A 551 15.28 -5.89 -7.28
N ARG A 552 14.05 -5.93 -7.76
CA ARG A 552 13.05 -4.88 -7.45
C ARG A 552 12.73 -4.85 -5.95
N ASN A 553 12.67 -6.00 -5.30
CA ASN A 553 12.46 -6.11 -3.86
C ASN A 553 13.78 -6.14 -3.09
N GLY A 554 14.73 -6.92 -3.60
CA GLY A 554 15.97 -7.26 -2.92
C GLY A 554 17.15 -6.35 -3.21
N ARG A 555 17.03 -5.24 -3.85
CA ARG A 555 17.99 -4.14 -4.13
C ARG A 555 19.46 -4.37 -3.72
N SER A 556 20.02 -5.59 -3.98
CA SER A 556 21.39 -5.93 -3.64
C SER A 556 22.39 -5.07 -4.41
N ILE A 557 23.34 -4.45 -3.72
CA ILE A 557 24.40 -3.64 -4.37
C ILE A 557 25.27 -4.48 -5.31
N TYR A 558 25.37 -5.78 -5.08
CA TYR A 558 26.12 -6.70 -5.94
C TYR A 558 25.45 -6.96 -7.29
N ALA A 559 24.17 -6.61 -7.46
CA ALA A 559 23.48 -6.70 -8.74
C ALA A 559 23.66 -5.44 -9.60
N VAL A 560 24.12 -4.32 -9.06
CA VAL A 560 24.20 -3.04 -9.77
C VAL A 560 25.11 -3.15 -10.98
N GLU A 561 26.35 -3.64 -10.83
CA GLU A 561 27.30 -3.77 -11.93
C GLU A 561 26.83 -4.77 -13.00
N PRO A 562 26.37 -6.00 -12.68
CA PRO A 562 25.77 -6.89 -13.68
C PRO A 562 24.58 -6.28 -14.42
N LEU A 563 23.70 -5.57 -13.74
CA LEU A 563 22.53 -4.93 -14.37
C LEU A 563 22.96 -3.79 -15.30
N LEU A 564 23.90 -2.93 -14.90
CA LEU A 564 24.47 -1.88 -15.75
C LEU A 564 25.15 -2.46 -16.99
N HIS A 565 25.88 -3.56 -16.84
CA HIS A 565 26.50 -4.26 -17.97
C HIS A 565 25.45 -4.76 -18.97
N ILE A 566 24.36 -5.39 -18.48
CA ILE A 566 23.24 -5.85 -19.32
C ILE A 566 22.62 -4.66 -20.08
N VAL A 567 22.37 -3.52 -19.41
CA VAL A 567 21.78 -2.33 -20.07
C VAL A 567 22.70 -1.81 -21.19
N GLY A 568 24.00 -1.76 -20.96
CA GLY A 568 25.00 -1.24 -21.92
C GLY A 568 25.33 -2.18 -23.06
N ASP A 569 25.03 -3.48 -22.94
CA ASP A 569 25.41 -4.47 -23.95
C ASP A 569 24.47 -4.48 -25.15
N ALA A 570 24.85 -3.82 -26.26
CA ALA A 570 24.05 -3.73 -27.47
C ALA A 570 23.77 -5.11 -28.14
N SER A 571 24.55 -6.16 -27.82
CA SER A 571 24.34 -7.51 -28.32
C SER A 571 23.32 -8.33 -27.54
N ASP A 572 22.87 -7.81 -26.36
CA ASP A 572 21.89 -8.49 -25.50
C ASP A 572 20.45 -8.22 -25.95
N ASP A 573 19.52 -9.08 -25.54
CA ASP A 573 18.10 -8.97 -25.84
C ASP A 573 17.50 -7.65 -25.32
N LEU A 574 16.81 -6.91 -26.18
CA LEU A 574 16.26 -5.59 -25.84
C LEU A 574 15.30 -5.63 -24.65
N TYR A 575 14.50 -6.69 -24.51
CA TYR A 575 13.57 -6.84 -23.40
C TYR A 575 14.33 -7.05 -22.08
N VAL A 576 15.38 -7.88 -22.10
CA VAL A 576 16.25 -8.10 -20.92
C VAL A 576 16.94 -6.79 -20.51
N ARG A 577 17.49 -6.03 -21.47
CA ARG A 577 18.11 -4.71 -21.25
C ARG A 577 17.11 -3.71 -20.63
N THR A 578 15.89 -3.66 -21.16
CA THR A 578 14.84 -2.75 -20.67
C THR A 578 14.42 -3.09 -19.24
N VAL A 579 14.25 -4.38 -18.92
CA VAL A 579 13.89 -4.81 -17.55
C VAL A 579 15.04 -4.60 -16.56
N ALA A 580 16.29 -4.78 -16.99
CA ALA A 580 17.46 -4.47 -16.16
C ALA A 580 17.52 -2.96 -15.83
N CYS A 581 17.28 -2.11 -16.82
CA CYS A 581 17.21 -0.66 -16.63
C CYS A 581 16.07 -0.27 -15.68
N GLU A 582 14.87 -0.80 -15.88
CA GLU A 582 13.73 -0.56 -15.01
C GLU A 582 14.00 -1.01 -13.57
N THR A 583 14.65 -2.15 -13.40
CA THR A 583 15.01 -2.68 -12.08
C THR A 583 16.03 -1.79 -11.35
N LEU A 584 16.99 -1.20 -12.05
CA LEU A 584 17.91 -0.21 -11.47
C LEU A 584 17.18 1.01 -10.89
N GLY A 585 16.02 1.37 -11.41
CA GLY A 585 15.18 2.45 -10.88
C GLY A 585 14.62 2.20 -9.48
N TRP A 586 14.76 1.00 -8.91
CA TRP A 586 14.35 0.68 -7.54
C TRP A 586 15.45 0.97 -6.50
N TYR A 587 16.64 1.41 -6.95
CA TYR A 587 17.80 1.69 -6.09
C TYR A 587 17.85 3.15 -5.60
N GLU A 588 16.71 3.77 -5.35
CA GLU A 588 16.58 5.19 -4.95
C GLU A 588 17.38 5.55 -3.70
N GLN A 589 17.41 4.66 -2.71
CA GLN A 589 18.14 4.87 -1.45
C GLN A 589 19.57 4.32 -1.47
N SER A 590 19.98 3.63 -2.55
CA SER A 590 21.28 2.95 -2.60
C SER A 590 22.46 3.92 -2.57
N VAL A 591 23.51 3.55 -1.83
CA VAL A 591 24.81 4.26 -1.87
C VAL A 591 25.43 4.29 -3.27
N ARG A 592 25.00 3.39 -4.19
CA ARG A 592 25.44 3.35 -5.59
C ARG A 592 24.51 4.12 -6.54
N ARG A 593 23.50 4.85 -6.03
CA ARG A 593 22.54 5.61 -6.84
C ARG A 593 23.21 6.56 -7.84
N GLY A 594 24.22 7.32 -7.39
CA GLY A 594 24.96 8.26 -8.23
C GLY A 594 25.66 7.58 -9.41
N GLU A 595 26.32 6.45 -9.17
CA GLU A 595 26.95 5.62 -10.19
C GLU A 595 25.95 5.10 -11.23
N ILE A 596 24.76 4.66 -10.79
CA ILE A 596 23.70 4.21 -11.70
C ILE A 596 23.26 5.36 -12.61
N VAL A 597 23.00 6.54 -12.05
CA VAL A 597 22.59 7.72 -12.83
C VAL A 597 23.67 8.14 -13.82
N GLU A 598 24.94 8.18 -13.43
CA GLU A 598 26.07 8.54 -14.29
C GLU A 598 26.21 7.55 -15.45
N SER A 599 26.17 6.23 -15.15
CA SER A 599 26.31 5.19 -16.18
C SER A 599 25.16 5.23 -17.19
N LEU A 600 23.92 5.39 -16.73
CA LEU A 600 22.74 5.47 -17.61
C LEU A 600 22.74 6.76 -18.44
N SER A 601 23.19 7.88 -17.89
CA SER A 601 23.34 9.15 -18.61
C SER A 601 24.41 9.02 -19.71
N GLY A 602 25.52 8.35 -19.43
CA GLY A 602 26.57 8.06 -20.42
C GLY A 602 26.05 7.25 -21.61
N ILE A 603 25.16 6.28 -21.38
CA ILE A 603 24.53 5.52 -22.48
C ILE A 603 23.69 6.45 -23.38
N LEU A 604 22.90 7.37 -22.79
CA LEU A 604 22.09 8.31 -23.58
C LEU A 604 22.92 9.30 -24.40
N GLU A 605 24.07 9.70 -23.90
CA GLU A 605 24.94 10.70 -24.53
C GLU A 605 25.83 10.13 -25.62
N HIS A 606 26.32 8.89 -25.45
CA HIS A 606 27.38 8.34 -26.28
C HIS A 606 26.91 7.22 -27.24
N ASP A 607 25.71 6.66 -27.01
CA ASP A 607 25.17 5.59 -27.89
C ASP A 607 23.94 6.10 -28.67
N ALA A 608 24.20 6.64 -29.86
CA ALA A 608 23.15 7.12 -30.78
C ALA A 608 22.21 6.00 -31.24
N ASP A 609 22.69 4.75 -31.29
CA ASP A 609 21.97 3.58 -31.81
C ASP A 609 21.10 2.90 -30.74
N THR A 610 21.16 3.34 -29.49
CA THR A 610 20.27 2.82 -28.43
C THR A 610 18.81 2.86 -28.86
N PRO A 611 18.05 1.75 -28.80
CA PRO A 611 16.66 1.68 -29.20
C PRO A 611 15.77 2.67 -28.42
N GLN A 612 14.79 3.27 -29.09
CA GLN A 612 13.91 4.29 -28.48
C GLN A 612 13.19 3.81 -27.21
N GLN A 613 12.79 2.54 -27.19
CA GLN A 613 12.18 1.92 -26.01
C GLN A 613 13.11 1.95 -24.80
N LEU A 614 14.39 1.58 -25.01
CA LEU A 614 15.38 1.60 -23.93
C LEU A 614 15.74 3.04 -23.53
N LYS A 615 15.84 3.99 -24.49
CA LYS A 615 16.03 5.42 -24.18
C LYS A 615 14.92 5.96 -23.28
N ALA A 616 13.67 5.62 -23.55
CA ALA A 616 12.53 6.02 -22.73
C ALA A 616 12.64 5.45 -21.30
N GLU A 617 12.99 4.17 -21.16
CA GLU A 617 13.15 3.54 -19.85
C GLU A 617 14.34 4.12 -19.08
N ILE A 618 15.47 4.39 -19.73
CA ILE A 618 16.63 5.06 -19.10
C ILE A 618 16.20 6.44 -18.53
N LYS A 619 15.47 7.23 -19.31
CA LYS A 619 14.97 8.54 -18.84
C LYS A 619 14.06 8.40 -17.61
N LYS A 620 13.14 7.44 -17.61
CA LYS A 620 12.30 7.16 -16.45
C LYS A 620 13.12 6.74 -15.23
N THR A 621 14.08 5.84 -15.44
CA THR A 621 14.96 5.35 -14.37
C THR A 621 15.79 6.46 -13.76
N ILE A 622 16.41 7.32 -14.59
CA ILE A 622 17.14 8.49 -14.10
C ILE A 622 16.23 9.41 -13.29
N LYS A 623 15.01 9.70 -13.76
CA LYS A 623 14.04 10.54 -13.02
C LYS A 623 13.65 9.91 -11.68
N ARG A 624 13.45 8.58 -11.61
CA ARG A 624 13.19 7.88 -10.34
C ARG A 624 14.34 8.03 -9.35
N LEU A 625 15.57 7.96 -9.84
CA LEU A 625 16.77 8.06 -9.01
C LEU A 625 17.18 9.51 -8.70
N SER A 626 16.65 10.49 -9.42
CA SER A 626 16.96 11.92 -9.23
C SER A 626 15.83 12.57 -8.45
N TRP A 627 16.08 12.86 -7.18
CA TRP A 627 15.15 13.64 -6.36
C TRP A 627 15.17 15.10 -6.83
N GLN A 628 14.09 15.55 -7.45
CA GLN A 628 13.86 16.95 -7.80
C GLN A 628 12.59 17.46 -7.14
#